data_a7618f223be7cd0cb4932b3e4463ee70
#
_entry.id   a7618f223be7cd0cb4932b3e4463ee70
#
_cell.length_a   1.000
_cell.length_b   1.000
_cell.length_c   1.000
_cell.angle_alpha   90.00
_cell.angle_beta   90.00
_cell.angle_gamma   90.00
#
_symmetry.space_group_name_H-M   'P 1'
#
loop_
_entity.id
_entity.type
_entity.pdbx_description
1 polymer ?
#
loop_
_entity_poly.entity_id
_entity_poly.type
_entity_poly.pdbx_seq_one_letter_code
_entity_poly.pdbx_strand_id
1 'polypeptide(L)'
;MGLSSYLLDKFLNHHFKGTAAGTAPATLYGSIHSANPALTGANEVTATYFSGRASYTASNFSAPATLGNYRQIVSTASLNFGTSIAAGSNLPYFGFWDAATGGNFLGGFAFTDSLGSEILLNFGNGDTVSRASGSIKIGLDINAWSIYARDLQLNWLKGTGMGSAPSTNDVALATALTADGTITEITATVATGGRFSIPSANWSAITTVGNTRQIQTTNDINFGAAIAAATGFNAIGLFSSTNLIVFASVSTQNIVVGQELIIPASKFKVSLGNV
;
A
#
# COMPACT_ATOMS: atom_id res chain seq x y z
N MET A 1 7.33 -10.18 0.68
CA MET A 1 8.14 -9.07 0.14
C MET A 1 7.25 -8.00 -0.42
N GLY A 2 7.71 -6.74 -0.54
CA GLY A 2 6.74 -5.73 -0.88
C GLY A 2 7.33 -4.35 -1.12
N LEU A 3 6.54 -3.36 -0.76
CA LEU A 3 6.82 -1.96 -1.01
C LEU A 3 7.93 -1.43 -0.09
N SER A 4 8.70 -0.46 -0.57
CA SER A 4 9.76 0.22 0.18
C SER A 4 9.19 1.14 1.26
N SER A 5 10.03 1.52 2.23
CA SER A 5 9.67 2.56 3.23
C SER A 5 9.26 3.86 2.55
N TYR A 6 9.98 4.28 1.52
CA TYR A 6 9.67 5.49 0.74
C TYR A 6 8.24 5.45 0.19
N LEU A 7 7.85 4.33 -0.44
CA LEU A 7 6.54 4.22 -1.07
C LEU A 7 5.42 4.09 -0.03
N LEU A 8 5.68 3.33 1.04
CA LEU A 8 4.74 3.22 2.16
C LEU A 8 4.47 4.58 2.82
N ASP A 9 5.53 5.37 3.05
CA ASP A 9 5.42 6.73 3.60
C ASP A 9 4.66 7.67 2.65
N LYS A 10 4.92 7.57 1.36
CA LYS A 10 4.23 8.35 0.34
C LYS A 10 2.72 8.08 0.37
N PHE A 11 2.30 6.83 0.49
CA PHE A 11 0.89 6.45 0.57
C PHE A 11 0.24 6.90 1.88
N LEU A 12 0.91 6.71 3.03
CA LEU A 12 0.40 7.19 4.31
C LEU A 12 0.29 8.73 4.35
N ASN A 13 1.28 9.45 3.84
CA ASN A 13 1.25 10.90 3.75
C ASN A 13 0.10 11.38 2.86
N HIS A 14 -0.14 10.71 1.72
CA HIS A 14 -1.24 11.06 0.82
C HIS A 14 -2.60 10.86 1.51
N HIS A 15 -2.83 9.68 2.09
CA HIS A 15 -4.13 9.35 2.64
C HIS A 15 -4.47 10.11 3.93
N PHE A 16 -3.47 10.45 4.76
CA PHE A 16 -3.73 10.94 6.12
C PHE A 16 -3.12 12.32 6.41
N LYS A 17 -1.98 12.67 5.83
CA LYS A 17 -1.27 13.92 6.13
C LYS A 17 -1.62 15.07 5.18
N GLY A 18 -2.52 14.89 4.23
CA GLY A 18 -2.84 15.92 3.24
C GLY A 18 -1.69 16.25 2.29
N THR A 19 -0.66 15.40 2.22
CA THR A 19 0.50 15.60 1.34
C THR A 19 0.31 14.79 0.07
N ALA A 20 0.25 15.46 -1.08
CA ALA A 20 0.10 14.78 -2.37
C ALA A 20 1.19 13.73 -2.58
N ALA A 21 0.81 12.57 -3.16
CA ALA A 21 1.76 11.51 -3.50
C ALA A 21 2.80 11.92 -4.56
N GLY A 22 2.63 13.10 -5.15
CA GLY A 22 3.46 13.61 -6.24
C GLY A 22 3.16 12.90 -7.57
N THR A 23 3.95 13.23 -8.58
CA THR A 23 3.80 12.64 -9.91
C THR A 23 4.10 11.16 -9.87
N ALA A 24 3.21 10.36 -10.43
CA ALA A 24 3.44 8.94 -10.62
C ALA A 24 4.52 8.71 -11.68
N PRO A 25 5.41 7.72 -11.52
CA PRO A 25 6.49 7.47 -12.46
C PRO A 25 5.94 6.95 -13.79
N ALA A 26 6.30 7.59 -14.91
CA ALA A 26 5.98 7.07 -16.24
C ALA A 26 6.85 5.85 -16.61
N THR A 27 8.05 5.79 -16.04
CA THR A 27 9.00 4.68 -16.22
C THR A 27 9.45 4.16 -14.86
N LEU A 28 9.43 2.86 -14.70
CA LEU A 28 10.04 2.12 -13.61
C LEU A 28 11.36 1.54 -14.06
N TYR A 29 12.31 1.37 -13.15
CA TYR A 29 13.63 0.85 -13.44
C TYR A 29 13.87 -0.43 -12.66
N GLY A 30 13.91 -1.55 -13.38
CA GLY A 30 14.12 -2.88 -12.81
C GLY A 30 15.57 -3.12 -12.40
N SER A 31 15.76 -3.66 -11.21
CA SER A 31 17.06 -4.02 -10.65
C SER A 31 17.11 -5.48 -10.22
N ILE A 32 18.32 -6.02 -10.11
CA ILE A 32 18.60 -7.38 -9.61
C ILE A 32 19.34 -7.25 -8.28
N HIS A 33 19.00 -8.11 -7.34
CA HIS A 33 19.56 -8.11 -5.99
C HIS A 33 20.09 -9.50 -5.62
N SER A 34 21.27 -9.53 -4.99
CA SER A 34 21.93 -10.76 -4.52
C SER A 34 21.36 -11.32 -3.22
N ALA A 35 20.61 -10.50 -2.49
CA ALA A 35 19.89 -10.86 -1.25
C ALA A 35 18.65 -10.00 -1.12
N ASN A 36 17.84 -10.23 -0.07
CA ASN A 36 16.62 -9.47 0.17
C ASN A 36 16.90 -7.95 0.15
N PRO A 37 16.26 -7.18 -0.74
CA PRO A 37 16.47 -5.73 -0.85
C PRO A 37 15.95 -4.95 0.35
N ALA A 38 15.28 -5.60 1.30
CA ALA A 38 14.62 -4.99 2.45
C ALA A 38 13.66 -3.86 2.01
N LEU A 39 13.51 -2.83 2.84
CA LEU A 39 12.66 -1.67 2.54
C LEU A 39 13.41 -0.53 1.84
N THR A 40 14.70 -0.71 1.55
CA THR A 40 15.61 0.36 1.08
C THR A 40 16.24 0.11 -0.27
N GLY A 41 16.09 -1.10 -0.84
CA GLY A 41 16.74 -1.50 -2.08
C GLY A 41 18.20 -1.94 -1.89
N ALA A 42 18.54 -2.43 -0.71
CA ALA A 42 19.85 -2.98 -0.42
C ALA A 42 20.23 -4.15 -1.34
N ASN A 43 21.52 -4.48 -1.38
CA ASN A 43 22.07 -5.63 -2.11
C ASN A 43 21.84 -5.58 -3.63
N GLU A 44 21.68 -4.40 -4.22
CA GLU A 44 21.57 -4.25 -5.68
C GLU A 44 22.90 -4.61 -6.33
N VAL A 45 22.83 -5.46 -7.35
CA VAL A 45 23.99 -5.94 -8.13
C VAL A 45 23.79 -5.75 -9.64
N THR A 46 22.81 -4.98 -10.07
CA THR A 46 22.45 -4.81 -11.49
C THR A 46 23.64 -4.36 -12.33
N ALA A 47 24.37 -3.34 -11.87
CA ALA A 47 25.54 -2.80 -12.58
C ALA A 47 26.73 -3.76 -12.64
N THR A 48 26.74 -4.83 -11.85
CA THR A 48 27.75 -5.90 -11.92
C THR A 48 27.53 -6.78 -13.16
N TYR A 49 26.28 -6.95 -13.56
CA TYR A 49 25.91 -7.91 -14.60
C TYR A 49 25.37 -7.27 -15.88
N PHE A 50 24.91 -6.02 -15.83
CA PHE A 50 24.29 -5.30 -16.94
C PHE A 50 24.79 -3.85 -16.98
N SER A 51 24.55 -3.15 -18.09
CA SER A 51 24.92 -1.74 -18.28
C SER A 51 24.16 -0.79 -17.31
N GLY A 52 23.18 -1.27 -16.59
CA GLY A 52 22.36 -0.52 -15.64
C GLY A 52 20.99 -1.16 -15.42
N ARG A 53 20.12 -0.46 -14.72
CA ARG A 53 18.73 -0.89 -14.46
C ARG A 53 17.94 -0.96 -15.76
N ALA A 54 17.08 -1.95 -15.87
CA ALA A 54 16.20 -2.13 -17.02
C ALA A 54 15.00 -1.18 -16.97
N SER A 55 14.76 -0.39 -18.02
CA SER A 55 13.60 0.49 -18.10
C SER A 55 12.32 -0.32 -18.36
N TYR A 56 11.22 0.05 -17.70
CA TYR A 56 9.91 -0.53 -17.88
C TYR A 56 8.84 0.56 -17.88
N THR A 57 8.06 0.66 -18.93
CA THR A 57 6.97 1.65 -18.99
C THR A 57 5.90 1.29 -17.97
N ALA A 58 5.61 2.20 -17.03
CA ALA A 58 4.71 1.93 -15.91
C ALA A 58 3.29 1.54 -16.37
N SER A 59 2.79 2.12 -17.47
CA SER A 59 1.48 1.75 -18.05
C SER A 59 1.41 0.32 -18.61
N ASN A 60 2.54 -0.39 -18.71
CA ASN A 60 2.57 -1.80 -19.08
C ASN A 60 2.22 -2.75 -17.92
N PHE A 61 1.49 -2.28 -16.92
CA PHE A 61 0.79 -3.13 -15.97
C PHE A 61 -0.71 -3.17 -16.28
N SER A 62 -1.35 -4.31 -15.98
CA SER A 62 -2.80 -4.47 -16.08
C SER A 62 -3.57 -3.49 -15.18
N ALA A 63 -4.86 -3.34 -15.36
CA ALA A 63 -5.71 -2.75 -14.35
C ALA A 63 -5.62 -3.55 -13.03
N PRO A 64 -5.78 -2.89 -11.85
CA PRO A 64 -5.87 -3.62 -10.60
C PRO A 64 -7.03 -4.62 -10.60
N ALA A 65 -6.76 -5.84 -10.15
CA ALA A 65 -7.76 -6.91 -10.06
C ALA A 65 -7.66 -7.63 -8.71
N THR A 66 -8.78 -8.17 -8.24
CA THR A 66 -8.80 -8.98 -7.02
C THR A 66 -8.39 -10.42 -7.36
N LEU A 67 -7.46 -10.96 -6.59
CA LEU A 67 -7.08 -12.37 -6.62
C LEU A 67 -6.98 -12.87 -5.17
N GLY A 68 -7.96 -13.62 -4.72
CA GLY A 68 -8.05 -14.01 -3.31
C GLY A 68 -8.10 -12.77 -2.41
N ASN A 69 -7.20 -12.69 -1.44
CA ASN A 69 -7.10 -11.58 -0.49
C ASN A 69 -6.20 -10.42 -0.98
N TYR A 70 -5.83 -10.39 -2.26
CA TYR A 70 -4.94 -9.36 -2.82
C TYR A 70 -5.64 -8.54 -3.89
N ARG A 71 -5.32 -7.26 -3.94
CA ARG A 71 -5.43 -6.43 -5.13
C ARG A 71 -4.10 -6.44 -5.82
N GLN A 72 -4.05 -6.77 -7.10
CA GLN A 72 -2.78 -6.88 -7.84
C GLN A 72 -2.83 -6.25 -9.22
N ILE A 73 -1.66 -5.86 -9.70
CA ILE A 73 -1.35 -5.55 -11.09
C ILE A 73 -0.35 -6.56 -11.62
N VAL A 74 -0.43 -6.86 -12.92
CA VAL A 74 0.40 -7.85 -13.59
C VAL A 74 1.05 -7.21 -14.80
N SER A 75 2.33 -7.50 -15.06
CA SER A 75 3.03 -6.99 -16.25
C SER A 75 2.37 -7.48 -17.54
N THR A 76 2.14 -6.55 -18.49
CA THR A 76 1.58 -6.83 -19.81
C THR A 76 2.64 -6.79 -20.91
N ALA A 77 3.89 -6.42 -20.55
CA ALA A 77 5.05 -6.46 -21.42
C ALA A 77 6.22 -7.13 -20.69
N SER A 78 7.25 -7.51 -21.44
CA SER A 78 8.49 -8.05 -20.88
C SER A 78 9.36 -6.94 -20.29
N LEU A 79 10.01 -7.21 -19.15
CA LEU A 79 11.10 -6.40 -18.61
C LEU A 79 12.42 -7.00 -19.13
N ASN A 80 13.17 -6.26 -19.93
CA ASN A 80 14.41 -6.72 -20.55
C ASN A 80 15.61 -6.02 -19.90
N PHE A 81 16.50 -6.79 -19.28
CA PHE A 81 17.77 -6.31 -18.72
C PHE A 81 18.87 -6.14 -19.78
N GLY A 82 18.65 -6.69 -20.98
CA GLY A 82 19.63 -6.69 -22.06
C GLY A 82 20.61 -7.85 -21.98
N THR A 83 21.76 -7.66 -22.64
CA THR A 83 22.84 -8.65 -22.67
C THR A 83 23.72 -8.50 -21.42
N SER A 84 23.97 -9.61 -20.72
CA SER A 84 24.82 -9.65 -19.55
C SER A 84 26.30 -9.41 -19.92
N ILE A 85 26.99 -8.63 -19.08
CA ILE A 85 28.44 -8.34 -19.22
C ILE A 85 29.29 -9.24 -18.31
N ALA A 86 28.67 -10.03 -17.45
CA ALA A 86 29.28 -11.06 -16.61
C ALA A 86 28.26 -12.16 -16.31
N ALA A 87 28.75 -13.37 -16.02
CA ALA A 87 27.88 -14.45 -15.56
C ALA A 87 27.32 -14.19 -14.16
N GLY A 88 26.04 -14.43 -13.95
CA GLY A 88 25.35 -14.31 -12.68
C GLY A 88 24.75 -15.63 -12.24
N SER A 89 24.82 -15.94 -10.94
CA SER A 89 24.25 -17.15 -10.37
C SER A 89 23.58 -16.87 -9.02
N ASN A 90 22.54 -17.67 -8.74
CA ASN A 90 21.83 -17.65 -7.46
C ASN A 90 21.29 -16.26 -7.07
N LEU A 91 20.75 -15.51 -8.03
CA LEU A 91 20.19 -14.19 -7.81
C LEU A 91 18.69 -14.31 -7.50
N PRO A 92 18.26 -14.13 -6.23
CA PRO A 92 16.90 -14.47 -5.80
C PRO A 92 15.88 -13.36 -5.97
N TYR A 93 16.30 -12.07 -6.12
CA TYR A 93 15.39 -10.95 -6.03
C TYR A 93 15.53 -9.94 -7.16
N PHE A 94 14.42 -9.31 -7.53
CA PHE A 94 14.38 -8.11 -8.33
C PHE A 94 13.66 -6.97 -7.61
N GLY A 95 13.86 -5.74 -8.06
CA GLY A 95 13.20 -4.58 -7.51
C GLY A 95 12.89 -3.52 -8.55
N PHE A 96 12.09 -2.53 -8.14
CA PHE A 96 11.81 -1.35 -8.94
C PHE A 96 12.26 -0.07 -8.26
N TRP A 97 12.71 0.86 -9.08
CA TRP A 97 13.13 2.22 -8.71
C TRP A 97 12.39 3.24 -9.58
N ASP A 98 12.33 4.49 -9.13
CA ASP A 98 11.76 5.60 -9.90
C ASP A 98 12.79 6.30 -10.81
N ALA A 99 14.06 5.89 -10.79
CA ALA A 99 15.13 6.45 -11.62
C ALA A 99 16.13 5.38 -12.11
N ALA A 100 16.77 5.63 -13.25
CA ALA A 100 17.77 4.74 -13.84
C ALA A 100 19.03 4.61 -12.96
N THR A 101 19.41 5.71 -12.29
CA THR A 101 20.53 5.78 -11.35
C THR A 101 20.11 6.58 -10.13
N GLY A 102 20.56 6.22 -8.95
CA GLY A 102 20.06 6.83 -7.71
C GLY A 102 18.55 6.59 -7.56
N GLY A 103 17.80 7.65 -7.23
CA GLY A 103 16.34 7.61 -7.10
C GLY A 103 15.86 6.90 -5.84
N ASN A 104 14.55 6.65 -5.80
CA ASN A 104 13.91 5.99 -4.68
C ASN A 104 13.57 4.54 -5.02
N PHE A 105 13.89 3.64 -4.12
CA PHE A 105 13.45 2.25 -4.21
C PHE A 105 11.93 2.18 -3.97
N LEU A 106 11.21 1.50 -4.85
CA LEU A 106 9.76 1.40 -4.79
C LEU A 106 9.29 0.08 -4.17
N GLY A 107 10.04 -0.98 -4.40
CA GLY A 107 9.73 -2.29 -3.81
C GLY A 107 10.56 -3.41 -4.42
N GLY A 108 10.65 -4.53 -3.68
CA GLY A 108 11.39 -5.72 -4.09
C GLY A 108 10.60 -7.01 -3.94
N PHE A 109 10.90 -7.95 -4.83
CA PHE A 109 10.14 -9.18 -5.01
C PHE A 109 11.09 -10.34 -5.32
N ALA A 110 10.74 -11.56 -4.88
CA ALA A 110 11.46 -12.74 -5.32
C ALA A 110 11.22 -12.97 -6.83
N PHE A 111 12.19 -13.54 -7.50
CA PHE A 111 11.92 -14.17 -8.78
C PHE A 111 11.05 -15.40 -8.54
N THR A 112 9.97 -15.53 -9.31
CA THR A 112 9.08 -16.69 -9.24
C THR A 112 8.88 -17.30 -10.61
N ASP A 113 8.58 -18.61 -10.64
CA ASP A 113 8.11 -19.30 -11.84
C ASP A 113 6.63 -18.97 -12.13
N SER A 114 6.06 -19.62 -13.14
CA SER A 114 4.66 -19.44 -13.52
C SER A 114 3.66 -19.92 -12.45
N LEU A 115 4.08 -20.78 -11.54
CA LEU A 115 3.28 -21.31 -10.44
C LEU A 115 3.41 -20.48 -9.15
N GLY A 116 4.32 -19.48 -9.15
CA GLY A 116 4.57 -18.62 -8.00
C GLY A 116 5.63 -19.14 -7.02
N SER A 117 6.30 -20.26 -7.35
CA SER A 117 7.42 -20.77 -6.55
C SER A 117 8.66 -19.91 -6.76
N GLU A 118 9.38 -19.61 -5.68
CA GLU A 118 10.63 -18.84 -5.77
C GLU A 118 11.69 -19.59 -6.59
N ILE A 119 12.35 -18.86 -7.47
CA ILE A 119 13.42 -19.37 -8.32
C ILE A 119 14.66 -18.50 -8.19
N LEU A 120 15.81 -19.07 -8.53
CA LEU A 120 17.07 -18.33 -8.60
C LEU A 120 17.37 -18.01 -10.07
N LEU A 121 17.68 -16.76 -10.36
CA LEU A 121 18.09 -16.33 -11.67
C LEU A 121 19.56 -16.70 -11.90
N ASN A 122 19.83 -17.42 -13.00
CA ASN A 122 21.17 -17.83 -13.44
C ASN A 122 21.33 -17.51 -14.92
N PHE A 123 22.49 -16.99 -15.33
CA PHE A 123 22.80 -16.69 -16.72
C PHE A 123 24.32 -16.66 -16.95
N GLY A 124 24.75 -16.93 -18.18
CA GLY A 124 26.13 -16.80 -18.64
C GLY A 124 26.48 -15.37 -19.03
N ASN A 125 27.77 -15.10 -19.22
CA ASN A 125 28.20 -13.85 -19.86
C ASN A 125 27.77 -13.84 -21.35
N GLY A 126 27.16 -12.75 -21.79
CA GLY A 126 26.62 -12.60 -23.13
C GLY A 126 25.18 -13.09 -23.30
N ASP A 127 24.55 -13.65 -22.27
CA ASP A 127 23.14 -14.06 -22.32
C ASP A 127 22.20 -12.85 -22.31
N THR A 128 21.10 -12.92 -23.05
CA THR A 128 20.02 -11.95 -22.97
C THR A 128 19.07 -12.33 -21.83
N VAL A 129 18.92 -11.44 -20.85
CA VAL A 129 18.11 -11.68 -19.64
C VAL A 129 16.84 -10.83 -19.67
N SER A 130 15.69 -11.49 -19.56
CA SER A 130 14.40 -10.82 -19.51
C SER A 130 13.41 -11.52 -18.60
N ARG A 131 12.41 -10.75 -18.12
CA ARG A 131 11.21 -11.26 -17.46
C ARG A 131 10.03 -11.16 -18.42
N ALA A 132 9.40 -12.27 -18.71
CA ALA A 132 8.29 -12.32 -19.66
C ALA A 132 7.07 -11.50 -19.18
N SER A 133 6.22 -11.10 -20.11
CA SER A 133 4.87 -10.60 -19.80
C SER A 133 4.13 -11.59 -18.88
N GLY A 134 3.38 -11.05 -17.90
CA GLY A 134 2.66 -11.86 -16.92
C GLY A 134 3.49 -12.37 -15.74
N SER A 135 4.83 -12.30 -15.83
CA SER A 135 5.69 -12.85 -14.76
C SER A 135 5.95 -11.91 -13.58
N ILE A 136 5.69 -10.61 -13.75
CA ILE A 136 5.84 -9.64 -12.67
C ILE A 136 4.45 -9.32 -12.12
N LYS A 137 4.23 -9.65 -10.84
CA LYS A 137 2.97 -9.43 -10.13
C LYS A 137 3.24 -8.59 -8.89
N ILE A 138 2.53 -7.48 -8.75
CA ILE A 138 2.60 -6.62 -7.57
C ILE A 138 1.24 -6.67 -6.91
N GLY A 139 1.17 -7.31 -5.74
CA GLY A 139 -0.06 -7.49 -4.97
C GLY A 139 0.00 -6.76 -3.64
N LEU A 140 -1.12 -6.19 -3.24
CA LEU A 140 -1.34 -5.56 -1.94
C LEU A 140 -2.47 -6.29 -1.22
N ASP A 141 -2.22 -6.72 0.01
CA ASP A 141 -3.23 -7.36 0.85
C ASP A 141 -4.36 -6.39 1.16
N ILE A 142 -5.62 -6.86 1.03
CA ILE A 142 -6.84 -6.05 1.26
C ILE A 142 -7.36 -6.09 2.70
N ASN A 143 -6.65 -6.71 3.67
CA ASN A 143 -7.15 -6.94 5.02
C ASN A 143 -7.68 -5.66 5.67
N ALA A 144 -6.89 -4.71 6.08
CA ALA A 144 -7.36 -3.49 6.73
C ALA A 144 -7.57 -2.31 5.77
N TRP A 145 -7.19 -2.45 4.50
CA TRP A 145 -7.28 -1.41 3.48
C TRP A 145 -8.37 -1.74 2.47
N SER A 146 -9.16 -0.76 2.11
CA SER A 146 -10.22 -0.94 1.11
C SER A 146 -9.67 -1.23 -0.29
N ILE A 147 -10.51 -1.81 -1.14
CA ILE A 147 -10.21 -1.98 -2.56
C ILE A 147 -9.89 -0.63 -3.22
N TYR A 148 -10.67 0.41 -2.91
CA TYR A 148 -10.44 1.77 -3.42
C TYR A 148 -9.04 2.28 -3.13
N ALA A 149 -8.59 2.19 -1.86
CA ALA A 149 -7.26 2.67 -1.47
C ALA A 149 -6.13 1.85 -2.11
N ARG A 150 -6.32 0.53 -2.22
CA ARG A 150 -5.36 -0.35 -2.92
C ARG A 150 -5.26 -0.04 -4.40
N ASP A 151 -6.38 0.27 -5.04
CA ASP A 151 -6.40 0.64 -6.46
C ASP A 151 -5.66 1.96 -6.69
N LEU A 152 -5.82 2.96 -5.82
CA LEU A 152 -5.04 4.20 -5.91
C LEU A 152 -3.53 3.93 -5.81
N GLN A 153 -3.10 3.11 -4.85
CA GLN A 153 -1.70 2.75 -4.65
C GLN A 153 -1.11 2.01 -5.87
N LEU A 154 -1.82 1.01 -6.39
CA LEU A 154 -1.40 0.24 -7.57
C LEU A 154 -1.42 1.09 -8.84
N ASN A 155 -2.42 1.95 -9.01
CA ASN A 155 -2.49 2.87 -10.15
C ASN A 155 -1.34 3.87 -10.14
N TRP A 156 -0.89 4.33 -8.96
CA TRP A 156 0.30 5.18 -8.88
C TRP A 156 1.55 4.48 -9.44
N LEU A 157 1.75 3.20 -9.11
CA LEU A 157 2.83 2.39 -9.69
C LEU A 157 2.69 2.21 -11.20
N LYS A 158 1.47 2.31 -11.75
CA LYS A 158 1.18 2.27 -13.19
C LYS A 158 1.36 3.64 -13.88
N GLY A 159 1.85 4.66 -13.21
CA GLY A 159 2.00 6.00 -13.78
C GLY A 159 0.74 6.86 -13.70
N THR A 160 -0.30 6.45 -12.96
CA THR A 160 -1.53 7.23 -12.77
C THR A 160 -1.50 7.90 -11.40
N GLY A 161 -1.66 9.22 -11.35
CA GLY A 161 -1.66 9.97 -10.09
C GLY A 161 -2.80 9.54 -9.15
N MET A 162 -2.58 9.69 -7.84
CA MET A 162 -3.59 9.38 -6.80
C MET A 162 -4.64 10.49 -6.61
N GLY A 163 -4.58 11.56 -7.39
CA GLY A 163 -5.43 12.74 -7.19
C GLY A 163 -4.95 13.64 -6.05
N SER A 164 -5.85 14.50 -5.57
CA SER A 164 -5.55 15.40 -4.44
C SER A 164 -5.55 14.62 -3.14
N ALA A 165 -4.58 14.93 -2.29
CA ALA A 165 -4.56 14.37 -0.93
C ALA A 165 -5.73 14.94 -0.10
N PRO A 166 -6.42 14.13 0.71
CA PRO A 166 -7.51 14.62 1.55
C PRO A 166 -6.97 15.53 2.65
N SER A 167 -7.67 16.63 2.91
CA SER A 167 -7.37 17.53 4.04
C SER A 167 -7.93 17.00 5.36
N THR A 168 -8.94 16.16 5.29
CA THR A 168 -9.61 15.51 6.43
C THR A 168 -9.91 14.06 6.11
N ASN A 169 -9.99 13.24 7.15
CA ASN A 169 -10.51 11.88 7.09
C ASN A 169 -11.68 11.75 8.05
N ASP A 170 -12.74 11.08 7.64
CA ASP A 170 -13.95 10.94 8.44
C ASP A 170 -14.06 9.54 9.04
N VAL A 171 -14.18 9.45 10.36
CA VAL A 171 -14.36 8.19 11.09
C VAL A 171 -15.84 7.86 11.21
N ALA A 172 -16.19 6.63 10.83
CA ALA A 172 -17.53 6.09 10.94
C ALA A 172 -17.57 4.86 11.86
N LEU A 173 -18.67 4.74 12.60
CA LEU A 173 -19.02 3.58 13.43
C LEU A 173 -20.00 2.69 12.66
N ALA A 174 -19.80 1.38 12.68
CA ALA A 174 -20.59 0.44 11.89
C ALA A 174 -20.88 -0.88 12.61
N THR A 175 -21.93 -1.54 12.17
CA THR A 175 -22.27 -2.93 12.54
C THR A 175 -21.83 -3.94 11.51
N ALA A 176 -21.48 -3.51 10.31
CA ALA A 176 -20.84 -4.33 9.28
C ALA A 176 -20.01 -3.44 8.35
N LEU A 177 -18.86 -3.97 7.90
CA LEU A 177 -17.96 -3.29 6.99
C LEU A 177 -17.13 -4.31 6.21
N THR A 178 -17.01 -4.11 4.90
CA THR A 178 -16.27 -4.98 3.98
C THR A 178 -15.23 -4.20 3.19
N ALA A 179 -14.25 -4.90 2.62
CA ALA A 179 -13.14 -4.30 1.89
C ALA A 179 -13.56 -3.54 0.62
N ASP A 180 -14.70 -3.88 0.02
CA ASP A 180 -15.26 -3.17 -1.13
C ASP A 180 -15.94 -1.83 -0.77
N GLY A 181 -16.01 -1.50 0.53
CA GLY A 181 -16.61 -0.28 1.03
C GLY A 181 -18.08 -0.42 1.41
N THR A 182 -18.68 -1.60 1.29
CA THR A 182 -20.03 -1.83 1.79
C THR A 182 -20.05 -1.69 3.31
N ILE A 183 -20.89 -0.79 3.82
CA ILE A 183 -20.97 -0.44 5.24
C ILE A 183 -22.43 -0.41 5.72
N THR A 184 -22.68 -0.95 6.90
CA THR A 184 -23.89 -0.68 7.67
C THR A 184 -23.52 0.32 8.77
N GLU A 185 -23.52 1.60 8.39
CA GLU A 185 -23.11 2.69 9.26
C GLU A 185 -24.19 3.04 10.27
N ILE A 186 -23.77 3.27 11.52
CA ILE A 186 -24.64 3.70 12.62
C ILE A 186 -24.25 5.06 13.20
N THR A 187 -23.21 5.71 12.68
CA THR A 187 -22.66 6.95 13.26
C THR A 187 -23.71 8.02 13.40
N ALA A 188 -24.46 8.34 12.35
CA ALA A 188 -25.51 9.36 12.36
C ALA A 188 -26.71 8.98 13.26
N THR A 189 -26.88 7.70 13.58
CA THR A 189 -27.91 7.22 14.50
C THR A 189 -27.51 7.47 15.94
N VAL A 190 -26.23 7.24 16.28
CA VAL A 190 -25.75 7.27 17.67
C VAL A 190 -25.04 8.56 18.05
N ALA A 191 -24.55 9.35 17.10
CA ALA A 191 -23.80 10.58 17.33
C ALA A 191 -24.46 11.76 16.62
N THR A 192 -24.66 12.87 17.34
CA THR A 192 -25.34 14.09 16.81
C THR A 192 -24.63 14.67 15.58
N GLY A 193 -23.29 14.63 15.56
CA GLY A 193 -22.47 15.18 14.47
C GLY A 193 -22.27 14.24 13.28
N GLY A 194 -22.78 13.00 13.34
CA GLY A 194 -22.46 11.99 12.35
C GLY A 194 -20.97 11.57 12.42
N ARG A 195 -20.31 11.39 11.28
CA ARG A 195 -18.88 11.02 11.21
C ARG A 195 -18.01 12.07 11.89
N PHE A 196 -16.96 11.60 12.58
CA PHE A 196 -15.97 12.48 13.20
C PHE A 196 -14.84 12.78 12.19
N SER A 197 -14.62 14.06 11.88
CA SER A 197 -13.58 14.50 10.95
C SER A 197 -12.23 14.68 11.65
N ILE A 198 -11.20 14.01 11.17
CA ILE A 198 -9.81 14.13 11.59
C ILE A 198 -9.07 15.02 10.58
N PRO A 199 -8.69 16.26 10.94
CA PRO A 199 -7.81 17.07 10.09
C PRO A 199 -6.44 16.39 9.87
N SER A 200 -5.83 16.60 8.71
CA SER A 200 -4.51 16.04 8.38
C SER A 200 -3.41 16.39 9.38
N ALA A 201 -3.53 17.53 10.06
CA ALA A 201 -2.61 17.96 11.12
C ALA A 201 -2.70 17.09 12.40
N ASN A 202 -3.80 16.39 12.62
CA ASN A 202 -4.03 15.55 13.80
C ASN A 202 -3.52 14.10 13.63
N TRP A 203 -2.66 13.86 12.64
CA TRP A 203 -1.94 12.63 12.46
C TRP A 203 -0.47 12.80 12.86
N SER A 204 0.09 11.83 13.55
CA SER A 204 1.49 11.82 14.00
C SER A 204 2.48 11.83 12.82
N ALA A 205 3.76 11.98 13.13
CA ALA A 205 4.81 11.55 12.20
C ALA A 205 4.69 10.03 11.95
N ILE A 206 5.12 9.61 10.74
CA ILE A 206 5.16 8.18 10.38
C ILE A 206 6.33 7.54 11.11
N THR A 207 6.10 6.39 11.74
CA THR A 207 7.11 5.62 12.47
C THR A 207 7.26 4.22 11.90
N THR A 208 8.41 3.60 12.12
CA THR A 208 8.65 2.19 11.77
C THR A 208 8.28 1.31 12.95
N VAL A 209 7.49 0.27 12.70
CA VAL A 209 7.12 -0.76 13.67
C VAL A 209 7.34 -2.12 13.00
N GLY A 210 8.45 -2.78 13.30
CA GLY A 210 8.85 -3.99 12.58
C GLY A 210 9.04 -3.71 11.08
N ASN A 211 8.34 -4.47 10.24
CA ASN A 211 8.35 -4.32 8.77
C ASN A 211 7.24 -3.41 8.24
N THR A 212 6.58 -2.64 9.10
CA THR A 212 5.48 -1.76 8.74
C THR A 212 5.83 -0.29 8.99
N ARG A 213 5.18 0.59 8.24
CA ARG A 213 5.11 2.02 8.50
C ARG A 213 3.77 2.32 9.14
N GLN A 214 3.76 3.08 10.22
CA GLN A 214 2.56 3.34 11.03
C GLN A 214 2.36 4.83 11.27
N ILE A 215 1.09 5.25 11.27
CA ILE A 215 0.63 6.58 11.63
C ILE A 215 -0.50 6.43 12.65
N GLN A 216 -0.66 7.39 13.55
CA GLN A 216 -1.70 7.38 14.59
C GLN A 216 -2.29 8.76 14.80
N THR A 217 -3.49 8.82 15.37
CA THR A 217 -4.10 10.10 15.77
C THR A 217 -3.36 10.71 16.96
N THR A 218 -3.22 12.04 16.96
CA THR A 218 -2.61 12.79 18.06
C THR A 218 -3.64 13.31 19.05
N ASN A 219 -4.91 13.38 18.65
CA ASN A 219 -6.03 13.85 19.44
C ASN A 219 -7.07 12.75 19.60
N ASP A 220 -7.92 12.87 20.61
CA ASP A 220 -9.07 12.01 20.79
C ASP A 220 -10.05 12.14 19.60
N ILE A 221 -10.66 11.02 19.23
CA ILE A 221 -11.80 10.98 18.31
C ILE A 221 -13.03 10.92 19.22
N ASN A 222 -13.68 12.07 19.43
CA ASN A 222 -14.81 12.19 20.37
C ASN A 222 -16.11 12.45 19.60
N PHE A 223 -16.96 11.45 19.53
CA PHE A 223 -18.30 11.56 18.93
C PHE A 223 -19.34 12.19 19.89
N GLY A 224 -18.95 12.45 21.15
CA GLY A 224 -19.85 12.92 22.21
C GLY A 224 -20.66 11.78 22.85
N ALA A 225 -21.62 12.18 23.64
CA ALA A 225 -22.55 11.24 24.28
C ALA A 225 -23.51 10.65 23.24
N ALA A 226 -23.73 9.35 23.30
CA ALA A 226 -24.65 8.65 22.42
C ALA A 226 -26.09 9.16 22.56
N ILE A 227 -26.70 9.56 21.44
CA ILE A 227 -28.09 10.08 21.40
C ILE A 227 -29.13 8.97 21.21
N ALA A 228 -28.72 7.81 20.75
CA ALA A 228 -29.55 6.63 20.62
C ALA A 228 -28.76 5.37 20.96
N ALA A 229 -29.50 4.32 21.35
CA ALA A 229 -28.91 2.99 21.52
C ALA A 229 -28.70 2.31 20.20
N ALA A 230 -27.62 1.51 20.11
CA ALA A 230 -27.39 0.61 18.99
C ALA A 230 -26.81 -0.72 19.47
N THR A 231 -27.16 -1.80 18.77
CA THR A 231 -26.65 -3.15 19.06
C THR A 231 -25.68 -3.59 17.96
N GLY A 232 -24.70 -4.42 18.32
CA GLY A 232 -23.84 -5.07 17.35
C GLY A 232 -22.78 -4.15 16.73
N PHE A 233 -22.40 -3.01 17.34
CA PHE A 233 -21.26 -2.23 16.91
C PHE A 233 -20.00 -3.10 16.94
N ASN A 234 -19.35 -3.28 15.78
CA ASN A 234 -18.21 -4.18 15.62
C ASN A 234 -17.17 -3.72 14.58
N ALA A 235 -17.35 -2.56 13.99
CA ALA A 235 -16.41 -2.07 12.98
C ALA A 235 -16.26 -0.54 12.99
N ILE A 236 -15.07 -0.09 12.63
CA ILE A 236 -14.72 1.32 12.44
C ILE A 236 -14.18 1.48 11.03
N GLY A 237 -14.70 2.45 10.29
CA GLY A 237 -14.22 2.82 8.95
C GLY A 237 -13.64 4.22 8.94
N LEU A 238 -12.58 4.43 8.15
CA LEU A 238 -12.00 5.74 7.86
C LEU A 238 -12.20 6.07 6.40
N PHE A 239 -12.79 7.20 6.14
CA PHE A 239 -13.20 7.65 4.81
C PHE A 239 -12.43 8.90 4.38
N SER A 240 -12.21 9.04 3.07
CA SER A 240 -11.94 10.31 2.42
C SER A 240 -13.19 10.68 1.63
N SER A 241 -13.94 11.66 2.12
CA SER A 241 -15.29 11.96 1.59
C SER A 241 -16.20 10.73 1.66
N THR A 242 -16.61 10.18 0.52
CA THR A 242 -17.46 8.97 0.45
C THR A 242 -16.68 7.66 0.34
N ASN A 243 -15.38 7.73 0.04
CA ASN A 243 -14.58 6.54 -0.24
C ASN A 243 -13.96 5.99 1.03
N LEU A 244 -14.19 4.73 1.33
CA LEU A 244 -13.51 4.02 2.42
C LEU A 244 -12.02 3.89 2.09
N ILE A 245 -11.16 4.23 3.05
CA ILE A 245 -9.69 4.09 2.94
C ILE A 245 -9.23 2.86 3.71
N VAL A 246 -9.50 2.83 5.00
CA VAL A 246 -9.15 1.72 5.88
C VAL A 246 -10.30 1.37 6.79
N PHE A 247 -10.28 0.14 7.31
CA PHE A 247 -11.27 -0.32 8.28
C PHE A 247 -10.65 -1.28 9.28
N ALA A 248 -11.30 -1.39 10.43
CA ALA A 248 -10.94 -2.33 11.47
C ALA A 248 -12.18 -2.96 12.09
N SER A 249 -12.12 -4.24 12.37
CA SER A 249 -13.09 -4.89 13.24
C SER A 249 -12.71 -4.62 14.69
N VAL A 250 -13.72 -4.38 15.51
CA VAL A 250 -13.61 -4.26 16.97
C VAL A 250 -14.47 -5.32 17.63
N SER A 251 -14.23 -5.60 18.91
CA SER A 251 -15.11 -6.50 19.67
C SER A 251 -16.53 -5.99 19.62
N THR A 252 -17.49 -6.87 19.34
CA THR A 252 -18.91 -6.50 19.28
C THR A 252 -19.37 -5.92 20.60
N GLN A 253 -19.96 -4.74 20.56
CA GLN A 253 -20.45 -3.99 21.70
C GLN A 253 -21.86 -3.44 21.43
N ASN A 254 -22.56 -3.12 22.51
CA ASN A 254 -23.81 -2.36 22.45
C ASN A 254 -23.54 -0.93 22.93
N ILE A 255 -24.12 0.02 22.23
CA ILE A 255 -24.08 1.45 22.60
C ILE A 255 -25.39 1.76 23.33
N VAL A 256 -25.28 2.41 24.46
CA VAL A 256 -26.44 2.89 25.26
C VAL A 256 -26.52 4.40 25.21
N VAL A 257 -27.74 4.94 25.31
CA VAL A 257 -27.97 6.40 25.32
C VAL A 257 -27.21 7.04 26.49
N GLY A 258 -26.55 8.16 26.23
CA GLY A 258 -25.71 8.89 27.17
C GLY A 258 -24.28 8.33 27.36
N GLN A 259 -23.94 7.21 26.75
CA GLN A 259 -22.59 6.69 26.79
C GLN A 259 -21.66 7.61 25.99
N GLU A 260 -20.50 7.98 26.56
CA GLU A 260 -19.46 8.71 25.84
C GLU A 260 -18.79 7.79 24.80
N LEU A 261 -18.74 8.26 23.55
CA LEU A 261 -18.16 7.55 22.44
C LEU A 261 -16.82 8.19 22.07
N ILE A 262 -15.74 7.71 22.69
CA ILE A 262 -14.39 8.26 22.52
C ILE A 262 -13.40 7.16 22.12
N ILE A 263 -12.58 7.45 21.12
CA ILE A 263 -11.36 6.70 20.83
C ILE A 263 -10.20 7.61 21.28
N PRO A 264 -9.49 7.26 22.36
CA PRO A 264 -8.43 8.11 22.89
C PRO A 264 -7.29 8.33 21.91
N ALA A 265 -6.58 9.46 22.05
CA ALA A 265 -5.38 9.78 21.30
C ALA A 265 -4.41 8.60 21.26
N SER A 266 -3.75 8.39 20.13
CA SER A 266 -2.81 7.29 19.89
C SER A 266 -3.38 5.86 19.94
N LYS A 267 -4.69 5.69 20.11
CA LYS A 267 -5.35 4.37 20.06
C LYS A 267 -5.82 4.02 18.64
N PHE A 268 -6.16 5.01 17.83
CA PHE A 268 -6.45 4.79 16.42
C PHE A 268 -5.15 4.84 15.61
N LYS A 269 -4.74 3.68 15.12
CA LYS A 269 -3.48 3.48 14.40
C LYS A 269 -3.74 2.86 13.05
N VAL A 270 -3.05 3.36 12.03
CA VAL A 270 -3.06 2.78 10.69
C VAL A 270 -1.65 2.35 10.33
N SER A 271 -1.52 1.10 9.91
CA SER A 271 -0.24 0.53 9.48
C SER A 271 -0.32 0.12 8.02
N LEU A 272 0.78 0.34 7.31
CA LEU A 272 0.98 -0.12 5.95
C LEU A 272 2.34 -0.80 5.86
N GLY A 273 2.39 -2.03 5.38
CA GLY A 273 3.62 -2.78 5.31
C GLY A 273 3.48 -4.10 4.60
N ASN A 274 4.59 -4.81 4.64
CA ASN A 274 4.71 -6.13 4.04
C ASN A 274 4.36 -7.17 5.10
N VAL A 275 3.41 -8.01 4.78
CA VAL A 275 3.07 -9.20 5.57
C VAL A 275 4.01 -10.34 5.18
#